data_48018adf0fc5a33768eaf08b7761f299
#
_entry.id   48018adf0fc5a33768eaf08b7761f299
#
_cell.length_a   1.000
_cell.length_b   1.000
_cell.length_c   1.000
_cell.angle_alpha   90.00
_cell.angle_beta   90.00
_cell.angle_gamma   90.00
#
_symmetry.space_group_name_H-M   'P 1'
#
loop_
_entity.id
_entity.type
_entity.pdbx_description
1 polymer ?
#
loop_
_entity_poly.entity_id
_entity_poly.type
_entity_poly.pdbx_seq_one_letter_code
_entity_poly.pdbx_strand_id
1 'polypeptide(L)'
;LPIRQIVECDGLARFPDQAGRLWAGLATYYIKRGDLDTAWNIFEEGMKKVLTVRDFTQIFDAYAESSENVISFMMEDLEDDEEDENAPPKEDQEAEIDQRMLEFEKLMERRPFLVNDVMLRRNQDDVQEWEKRVVLWGENDEEIIATYKKALEIINPRKATANLHRLYIHFAEFYEDGGSQGRKQPGSMERDVTSARQIFERAIKVPYKRVDDLAEVWCSWAEMELRNGNYNEALRVMARATSSPSSQSKIQNVSYYDDSLSPQTRLFKSLKLWSFYTDLEEAIGTLESAKHAFDRILELKIANAQTIINFAQFLEEQHYYEDAFRVYERGVELFTYPVAFELWNVYLSKFVARYGGSKLERARDMFEQALDKCPANLCKPLYLKYGELEEKYGLVRKA
;
A
#
# COMPACT_ATOMS: atom_id res chain seq x y z
N LEU A 1 -0.80 39.74 -38.17
CA LEU A 1 -0.17 39.56 -36.85
C LEU A 1 -0.16 38.07 -36.52
N PRO A 2 0.94 37.51 -36.05
CA PRO A 2 1.00 36.09 -35.65
C PRO A 2 0.27 35.90 -34.32
N ILE A 3 -1.05 35.81 -34.35
CA ILE A 3 -1.91 35.71 -33.16
C ILE A 3 -1.48 34.56 -32.27
N ARG A 4 -1.14 33.42 -32.87
CA ARG A 4 -0.63 32.26 -32.13
C ARG A 4 0.60 32.63 -31.29
N GLN A 5 1.58 33.31 -31.88
CA GLN A 5 2.79 33.72 -31.18
C GLN A 5 2.51 34.70 -30.03
N ILE A 6 1.55 35.64 -30.23
CA ILE A 6 1.15 36.58 -29.18
C ILE A 6 0.50 35.84 -28.00
N VAL A 7 -0.40 34.89 -28.26
CA VAL A 7 -1.06 34.11 -27.22
C VAL A 7 -0.08 33.18 -26.49
N GLU A 8 0.78 32.48 -27.24
CA GLU A 8 1.73 31.53 -26.63
C GLU A 8 2.88 32.24 -25.87
N CYS A 9 3.49 33.27 -26.44
CA CYS A 9 4.67 33.91 -25.84
C CYS A 9 4.32 34.98 -24.82
N ASP A 10 3.29 35.80 -25.08
CA ASP A 10 2.92 36.90 -24.19
C ASP A 10 1.72 36.57 -23.29
N GLY A 11 0.70 35.93 -23.82
CA GLY A 11 -0.52 35.62 -23.09
C GLY A 11 -0.32 34.59 -22.00
N LEU A 12 0.16 33.39 -22.37
CA LEU A 12 0.36 32.27 -21.43
C LEU A 12 1.48 32.55 -20.41
N ALA A 13 2.53 33.27 -20.81
CA ALA A 13 3.60 33.64 -19.87
C ALA A 13 3.17 34.64 -18.80
N ARG A 14 2.26 35.58 -19.14
CA ARG A 14 1.78 36.62 -18.22
C ARG A 14 0.57 36.18 -17.41
N PHE A 15 -0.28 35.32 -17.97
CA PHE A 15 -1.54 34.90 -17.38
C PHE A 15 -1.66 33.37 -17.30
N PRO A 16 -0.79 32.69 -16.53
CA PRO A 16 -0.81 31.24 -16.41
C PRO A 16 -2.11 30.70 -15.77
N ASP A 17 -2.79 31.50 -14.97
CA ASP A 17 -4.08 31.21 -14.35
C ASP A 17 -5.27 31.23 -15.34
N GLN A 18 -5.08 31.78 -16.53
CA GLN A 18 -6.07 31.84 -17.62
C GLN A 18 -5.69 30.95 -18.80
N ALA A 19 -4.75 30.02 -18.61
CA ALA A 19 -4.23 29.19 -19.71
C ALA A 19 -5.33 28.44 -20.47
N GLY A 20 -6.29 27.85 -19.74
CA GLY A 20 -7.42 27.13 -20.35
C GLY A 20 -8.24 28.03 -21.28
N ARG A 21 -8.57 29.25 -20.86
CA ARG A 21 -9.33 30.21 -21.67
C ARG A 21 -8.55 30.71 -22.87
N LEU A 22 -7.25 30.91 -22.72
CA LEU A 22 -6.39 31.39 -23.81
C LEU A 22 -6.24 30.34 -24.92
N TRP A 23 -6.02 29.07 -24.53
CA TRP A 23 -5.96 27.98 -25.48
C TRP A 23 -7.30 27.74 -26.21
N ALA A 24 -8.41 27.69 -25.47
CA ALA A 24 -9.73 27.54 -26.04
C ALA A 24 -10.09 28.72 -26.99
N GLY A 25 -9.80 29.96 -26.57
CA GLY A 25 -10.03 31.14 -27.39
C GLY A 25 -9.19 31.18 -28.65
N LEU A 26 -7.93 30.72 -28.60
CA LEU A 26 -7.06 30.61 -29.79
C LEU A 26 -7.60 29.59 -30.80
N ALA A 27 -8.01 28.40 -30.32
CA ALA A 27 -8.61 27.38 -31.15
C ALA A 27 -9.93 27.86 -31.81
N THR A 28 -10.81 28.48 -31.02
CA THR A 28 -12.07 29.07 -31.51
C THR A 28 -11.83 30.15 -32.59
N TYR A 29 -10.74 30.92 -32.48
CA TYR A 29 -10.37 31.88 -33.53
C TYR A 29 -10.09 31.21 -34.86
N TYR A 30 -9.36 30.05 -34.86
CA TYR A 30 -9.08 29.32 -36.10
C TYR A 30 -10.32 28.62 -36.66
N ILE A 31 -11.22 28.09 -35.81
CA ILE A 31 -12.51 27.51 -36.21
C ILE A 31 -13.34 28.55 -36.99
N LYS A 32 -13.42 29.81 -36.46
CA LYS A 32 -14.16 30.91 -37.13
C LYS A 32 -13.53 31.30 -38.48
N ARG A 33 -12.30 30.92 -38.76
CA ARG A 33 -11.64 31.13 -40.04
C ARG A 33 -11.74 29.94 -41.00
N GLY A 34 -12.42 28.87 -40.58
CA GLY A 34 -12.50 27.63 -41.36
C GLY A 34 -11.27 26.74 -41.35
N ASP A 35 -10.29 27.03 -40.51
CA ASP A 35 -9.05 26.23 -40.38
C ASP A 35 -9.21 25.25 -39.18
N LEU A 36 -9.94 24.15 -39.41
CA LEU A 36 -10.27 23.16 -38.41
C LEU A 36 -9.03 22.36 -37.97
N ASP A 37 -8.13 22.00 -38.91
CA ASP A 37 -6.94 21.18 -38.60
C ASP A 37 -6.00 21.92 -37.64
N THR A 38 -5.80 23.20 -37.86
CA THR A 38 -4.99 24.04 -36.94
C THR A 38 -5.68 24.17 -35.60
N ALA A 39 -7.00 24.31 -35.56
CA ALA A 39 -7.75 24.41 -34.31
C ALA A 39 -7.65 23.12 -33.47
N TRP A 40 -7.79 21.94 -34.08
CA TRP A 40 -7.64 20.64 -33.40
C TRP A 40 -6.24 20.46 -32.84
N ASN A 41 -5.20 20.82 -33.62
CA ASN A 41 -3.82 20.81 -33.15
C ASN A 41 -3.59 21.73 -31.94
N ILE A 42 -4.24 22.90 -31.90
CA ILE A 42 -4.13 23.85 -30.78
C ILE A 42 -4.80 23.28 -29.53
N PHE A 43 -5.98 22.65 -29.65
CA PHE A 43 -6.62 21.97 -28.53
C PHE A 43 -5.74 20.85 -27.97
N GLU A 44 -5.21 19.97 -28.84
CA GLU A 44 -4.31 18.88 -28.43
C GLU A 44 -3.03 19.41 -27.74
N GLU A 45 -2.45 20.49 -28.27
CA GLU A 45 -1.27 21.11 -27.68
C GLU A 45 -1.58 21.76 -26.33
N GLY A 46 -2.71 22.47 -26.23
CA GLY A 46 -3.18 23.06 -24.99
C GLY A 46 -3.41 22.01 -23.90
N MET A 47 -4.08 20.91 -24.22
CA MET A 47 -4.29 19.81 -23.27
C MET A 47 -2.97 19.17 -22.78
N LYS A 48 -1.93 19.15 -23.62
CA LYS A 48 -0.60 18.65 -23.26
C LYS A 48 0.21 19.62 -22.40
N LYS A 49 -0.06 20.92 -22.42
CA LYS A 49 0.74 21.95 -21.71
C LYS A 49 0.16 22.38 -20.37
N VAL A 50 -1.14 22.28 -20.19
CA VAL A 50 -1.80 22.73 -18.95
C VAL A 50 -1.46 21.85 -17.75
N LEU A 51 -1.39 22.48 -16.57
CA LEU A 51 -1.01 21.86 -15.30
C LEU A 51 -2.18 21.72 -14.31
N THR A 52 -3.34 22.29 -14.63
CA THR A 52 -4.51 22.22 -13.75
C THR A 52 -5.65 21.49 -14.45
N VAL A 53 -6.41 20.72 -13.70
CA VAL A 53 -7.61 20.03 -14.21
C VAL A 53 -8.65 21.03 -14.68
N ARG A 54 -8.76 22.20 -14.01
CA ARG A 54 -9.69 23.26 -14.41
C ARG A 54 -9.40 23.76 -15.83
N ASP A 55 -8.14 24.10 -16.11
CA ASP A 55 -7.74 24.57 -17.43
C ASP A 55 -7.91 23.50 -18.49
N PHE A 56 -7.55 22.26 -18.14
CA PHE A 56 -7.80 21.09 -19.01
C PHE A 56 -9.28 20.95 -19.35
N THR A 57 -10.17 21.01 -18.35
CA THR A 57 -11.62 20.87 -18.57
C THR A 57 -12.14 21.96 -19.50
N GLN A 58 -11.70 23.21 -19.34
CA GLN A 58 -12.09 24.31 -20.23
C GLN A 58 -11.68 24.06 -21.70
N ILE A 59 -10.47 23.54 -21.93
CA ILE A 59 -9.98 23.23 -23.26
C ILE A 59 -10.72 22.02 -23.83
N PHE A 60 -10.88 20.96 -23.03
CA PHE A 60 -11.52 19.72 -23.45
C PHE A 60 -13.01 19.94 -23.79
N ASP A 61 -13.73 20.66 -22.94
CA ASP A 61 -15.16 20.94 -23.15
C ASP A 61 -15.35 21.81 -24.42
N ALA A 62 -14.49 22.81 -24.62
CA ALA A 62 -14.51 23.61 -25.86
C ALA A 62 -14.16 22.77 -27.10
N TYR A 63 -13.23 21.82 -26.99
CA TYR A 63 -12.90 20.90 -28.08
C TYR A 63 -14.07 19.96 -28.39
N ALA A 64 -14.68 19.35 -27.36
CA ALA A 64 -15.81 18.45 -27.53
C ALA A 64 -17.03 19.18 -28.14
N GLU A 65 -17.39 20.36 -27.62
CA GLU A 65 -18.49 21.19 -28.14
C GLU A 65 -18.22 21.61 -29.60
N SER A 66 -16.99 21.99 -29.91
CA SER A 66 -16.63 22.37 -31.29
C SER A 66 -16.73 21.18 -32.26
N SER A 67 -16.28 19.98 -31.83
CA SER A 67 -16.36 18.76 -32.63
C SER A 67 -17.81 18.35 -32.86
N GLU A 68 -18.65 18.39 -31.83
CA GLU A 68 -20.05 18.09 -31.90
C GLU A 68 -20.82 19.05 -32.84
N ASN A 69 -20.51 20.35 -32.76
CA ASN A 69 -21.11 21.36 -33.65
C ASN A 69 -20.69 21.15 -35.10
N VAL A 70 -19.44 20.76 -35.37
CA VAL A 70 -18.98 20.46 -36.74
C VAL A 70 -19.71 19.24 -37.31
N ILE A 71 -19.85 18.17 -36.52
CA ILE A 71 -20.57 16.96 -36.93
C ILE A 71 -22.04 17.27 -37.18
N SER A 72 -22.69 18.02 -36.28
CA SER A 72 -24.09 18.43 -36.45
C SER A 72 -24.31 19.27 -37.72
N PHE A 73 -23.42 20.23 -37.99
CA PHE A 73 -23.45 21.04 -39.20
C PHE A 73 -23.32 20.18 -40.48
N MET A 74 -22.37 19.22 -40.48
CA MET A 74 -22.16 18.31 -41.61
C MET A 74 -23.36 17.39 -41.83
N MET A 75 -24.10 16.99 -40.78
CA MET A 75 -25.32 16.20 -40.88
C MET A 75 -26.47 17.03 -41.45
N GLU A 76 -26.63 18.28 -40.99
CA GLU A 76 -27.63 19.20 -41.52
C GLU A 76 -27.38 19.50 -43.01
N ASP A 77 -26.13 19.74 -43.41
CA ASP A 77 -25.72 19.99 -44.79
C ASP A 77 -26.04 18.77 -45.71
N LEU A 78 -25.83 17.54 -45.18
CA LEU A 78 -26.15 16.30 -45.89
C LEU A 78 -27.68 16.14 -46.12
N GLU A 79 -28.49 16.54 -45.12
CA GLU A 79 -29.96 16.51 -45.24
C GLU A 79 -30.48 17.57 -46.26
N ASP A 80 -29.89 18.76 -46.27
CA ASP A 80 -30.23 19.84 -47.21
C ASP A 80 -29.85 19.50 -48.66
N ASP A 81 -28.73 18.79 -48.88
CA ASP A 81 -28.24 18.32 -50.16
C ASP A 81 -29.11 17.19 -50.77
N GLU A 82 -30.09 16.63 -50.03
CA GLU A 82 -31.06 15.67 -50.57
C GLU A 82 -31.95 16.27 -51.67
N GLU A 83 -32.10 17.58 -51.69
CA GLU A 83 -32.94 18.32 -52.65
C GLU A 83 -32.16 18.84 -53.87
N ASP A 84 -30.83 18.72 -53.93
CA ASP A 84 -29.98 19.29 -54.99
C ASP A 84 -29.39 18.25 -55.95
N GLU A 85 -29.78 18.25 -57.26
CA GLU A 85 -29.30 17.30 -58.30
C GLU A 85 -27.80 17.43 -58.63
N ASN A 86 -27.08 18.45 -58.13
CA ASN A 86 -25.66 18.70 -58.40
C ASN A 86 -24.75 18.50 -57.16
N ALA A 87 -25.28 17.91 -56.09
CA ALA A 87 -24.52 17.66 -54.85
C ALA A 87 -23.39 16.64 -55.06
N PRO A 88 -22.26 16.72 -54.31
CA PRO A 88 -21.20 15.73 -54.34
C PRO A 88 -21.73 14.34 -53.91
N PRO A 89 -20.97 13.25 -54.27
CA PRO A 89 -21.42 11.89 -53.97
C PRO A 89 -21.63 11.70 -52.46
N LYS A 90 -22.86 11.32 -52.08
CA LYS A 90 -23.27 11.14 -50.67
C LYS A 90 -22.38 10.16 -49.90
N GLU A 91 -21.87 9.13 -50.57
CA GLU A 91 -20.97 8.13 -49.97
C GLU A 91 -19.70 8.76 -49.39
N ASP A 92 -19.11 9.76 -50.00
CA ASP A 92 -17.92 10.46 -49.53
C ASP A 92 -18.23 11.37 -48.32
N GLN A 93 -19.39 12.03 -48.32
CA GLN A 93 -19.82 12.88 -47.20
C GLN A 93 -20.20 12.04 -45.95
N GLU A 94 -20.95 10.95 -46.14
CA GLU A 94 -21.26 9.99 -45.07
C GLU A 94 -19.98 9.39 -44.46
N ALA A 95 -19.00 9.01 -45.28
CA ALA A 95 -17.72 8.47 -44.81
C ALA A 95 -16.92 9.50 -44.00
N GLU A 96 -16.99 10.80 -44.36
CA GLU A 96 -16.30 11.85 -43.60
C GLU A 96 -17.01 12.10 -42.26
N ILE A 97 -18.35 12.09 -42.20
CA ILE A 97 -19.13 12.20 -40.98
C ILE A 97 -18.81 11.02 -40.03
N ASP A 98 -18.79 9.79 -40.55
CA ASP A 98 -18.46 8.60 -39.78
C ASP A 98 -17.05 8.67 -39.21
N GLN A 99 -16.08 9.16 -39.99
CA GLN A 99 -14.71 9.37 -39.51
C GLN A 99 -14.67 10.41 -38.38
N ARG A 100 -15.36 11.55 -38.51
CA ARG A 100 -15.42 12.58 -37.45
C ARG A 100 -16.10 12.08 -36.19
N MET A 101 -17.17 11.30 -36.32
CA MET A 101 -17.83 10.64 -35.18
C MET A 101 -16.86 9.70 -34.46
N LEU A 102 -16.10 8.87 -35.19
CA LEU A 102 -15.12 7.97 -34.62
C LEU A 102 -13.98 8.74 -33.91
N GLU A 103 -13.53 9.86 -34.47
CA GLU A 103 -12.53 10.74 -33.85
C GLU A 103 -13.06 11.35 -32.55
N PHE A 104 -14.33 11.77 -32.53
CA PHE A 104 -14.99 12.29 -31.34
C PHE A 104 -15.15 11.22 -30.27
N GLU A 105 -15.59 10.00 -30.61
CA GLU A 105 -15.66 8.88 -29.66
C GLU A 105 -14.28 8.59 -29.04
N LYS A 106 -13.24 8.51 -29.85
CA LYS A 106 -11.84 8.33 -29.37
C LYS A 106 -11.39 9.46 -28.45
N LEU A 107 -11.79 10.70 -28.73
CA LEU A 107 -11.50 11.85 -27.88
C LEU A 107 -12.16 11.66 -26.49
N MET A 108 -13.42 11.24 -26.46
CA MET A 108 -14.17 11.01 -25.21
C MET A 108 -13.58 9.84 -24.41
N GLU A 109 -13.22 8.74 -25.05
CA GLU A 109 -12.57 7.61 -24.41
C GLU A 109 -11.20 7.96 -23.81
N ARG A 110 -10.46 8.88 -24.43
CA ARG A 110 -9.16 9.36 -23.93
C ARG A 110 -9.27 10.30 -22.73
N ARG A 111 -10.45 10.87 -22.45
CA ARG A 111 -10.63 11.88 -21.39
C ARG A 111 -10.06 11.46 -20.04
N PRO A 112 -10.34 10.26 -19.48
CA PRO A 112 -9.78 9.84 -18.19
C PRO A 112 -8.25 9.81 -18.17
N PHE A 113 -7.63 9.33 -19.27
CA PHE A 113 -6.18 9.29 -19.42
C PHE A 113 -5.57 10.68 -19.46
N LEU A 114 -6.21 11.61 -20.20
CA LEU A 114 -5.73 12.99 -20.32
C LEU A 114 -5.83 13.74 -18.98
N VAL A 115 -6.89 13.53 -18.20
CA VAL A 115 -7.03 14.07 -16.83
C VAL A 115 -5.91 13.54 -15.94
N ASN A 116 -5.67 12.25 -15.98
CA ASN A 116 -4.57 11.63 -15.21
C ASN A 116 -3.19 12.17 -15.64
N ASP A 117 -2.97 12.41 -16.93
CA ASP A 117 -1.75 13.03 -17.44
C ASP A 117 -1.52 14.45 -16.88
N VAL A 118 -2.60 15.22 -16.71
CA VAL A 118 -2.52 16.55 -16.07
C VAL A 118 -2.10 16.43 -14.59
N MET A 119 -2.69 15.48 -13.87
CA MET A 119 -2.37 15.25 -12.47
C MET A 119 -0.92 14.78 -12.28
N LEU A 120 -0.46 13.86 -13.12
CA LEU A 120 0.93 13.39 -13.11
C LEU A 120 1.95 14.47 -13.53
N ARG A 121 1.59 15.37 -14.46
CA ARG A 121 2.43 16.54 -14.78
C ARG A 121 2.57 17.50 -13.60
N ARG A 122 1.49 17.68 -12.85
CA ARG A 122 1.50 18.51 -11.63
C ARG A 122 2.36 17.90 -10.52
N ASN A 123 2.24 16.60 -10.29
CA ASN A 123 3.01 15.87 -9.30
C ASN A 123 3.34 14.46 -9.78
N GLN A 124 4.56 14.28 -10.29
CA GLN A 124 5.04 12.99 -10.78
C GLN A 124 5.30 11.96 -9.65
N ASP A 125 5.41 12.43 -8.41
CA ASP A 125 5.66 11.60 -7.23
C ASP A 125 4.37 11.14 -6.56
N ASP A 126 3.20 11.38 -7.18
CA ASP A 126 1.90 10.95 -6.66
C ASP A 126 1.59 9.50 -7.00
N VAL A 127 1.78 8.62 -6.03
CA VAL A 127 1.55 7.18 -6.17
C VAL A 127 0.10 6.86 -6.53
N GLN A 128 -0.88 7.58 -5.97
CA GLN A 128 -2.29 7.32 -6.22
C GLN A 128 -2.68 7.58 -7.67
N GLU A 129 -2.11 8.60 -8.29
CA GLU A 129 -2.37 8.90 -9.69
C GLU A 129 -1.76 7.84 -10.63
N TRP A 130 -0.63 7.27 -10.26
CA TRP A 130 -0.06 6.12 -10.99
C TRP A 130 -0.92 4.86 -10.84
N GLU A 131 -1.47 4.58 -9.65
CA GLU A 131 -2.41 3.47 -9.46
C GLU A 131 -3.71 3.67 -10.26
N LYS A 132 -4.25 4.88 -10.31
CA LYS A 132 -5.39 5.21 -11.20
C LYS A 132 -5.07 4.95 -12.66
N ARG A 133 -3.86 5.30 -13.10
CA ARG A 133 -3.41 5.03 -14.48
C ARG A 133 -3.42 3.54 -14.80
N VAL A 134 -2.97 2.71 -13.87
CA VAL A 134 -3.02 1.25 -14.02
C VAL A 134 -4.46 0.77 -14.17
N VAL A 135 -5.38 1.26 -13.33
CA VAL A 135 -6.79 0.88 -13.39
C VAL A 135 -7.45 1.31 -14.71
N LEU A 136 -7.07 2.46 -15.28
CA LEU A 136 -7.61 2.96 -16.55
C LEU A 136 -7.27 2.05 -17.74
N TRP A 137 -6.16 1.33 -17.71
CA TRP A 137 -5.78 0.40 -18.76
C TRP A 137 -6.64 -0.86 -18.82
N GLY A 138 -7.39 -1.15 -17.74
CA GLY A 138 -8.33 -2.28 -17.68
C GLY A 138 -7.64 -3.63 -17.91
N GLU A 139 -7.84 -4.21 -19.09
CA GLU A 139 -7.33 -5.54 -19.44
C GLU A 139 -6.05 -5.52 -20.29
N ASN A 140 -5.48 -4.35 -20.53
CA ASN A 140 -4.26 -4.22 -21.35
C ASN A 140 -3.01 -4.43 -20.50
N ASP A 141 -2.60 -5.70 -20.35
CA ASP A 141 -1.49 -6.12 -19.51
C ASP A 141 -0.14 -5.48 -19.91
N GLU A 142 0.11 -5.29 -21.20
CA GLU A 142 1.36 -4.69 -21.70
C GLU A 142 1.50 -3.23 -21.21
N GLU A 143 0.44 -2.44 -21.36
CA GLU A 143 0.42 -1.05 -20.93
C GLU A 143 0.43 -0.90 -19.40
N ILE A 144 -0.20 -1.84 -18.68
CA ILE A 144 -0.12 -1.92 -17.21
C ILE A 144 1.33 -2.11 -16.77
N ILE A 145 2.03 -3.08 -17.35
CA ILE A 145 3.45 -3.36 -17.03
C ILE A 145 4.32 -2.13 -17.40
N ALA A 146 4.10 -1.53 -18.55
CA ALA A 146 4.81 -0.33 -18.96
C ALA A 146 4.58 0.84 -17.99
N THR A 147 3.35 1.00 -17.52
CA THR A 147 2.98 2.03 -16.54
C THR A 147 3.66 1.81 -15.19
N TYR A 148 3.66 0.58 -14.66
CA TYR A 148 4.37 0.26 -13.42
C TYR A 148 5.87 0.52 -13.54
N LYS A 149 6.51 0.03 -14.61
CA LYS A 149 7.95 0.27 -14.84
C LYS A 149 8.28 1.75 -14.89
N LYS A 150 7.50 2.52 -15.65
CA LYS A 150 7.64 3.98 -15.76
C LYS A 150 7.44 4.69 -14.41
N ALA A 151 6.42 4.30 -13.65
CA ALA A 151 6.18 4.85 -12.32
C ALA A 151 7.38 4.61 -11.38
N LEU A 152 7.91 3.38 -11.35
CA LEU A 152 9.05 3.02 -10.50
C LEU A 152 10.37 3.67 -10.92
N GLU A 153 10.49 4.17 -12.15
CA GLU A 153 11.64 4.95 -12.63
C GLU A 153 11.53 6.43 -12.28
N ILE A 154 10.33 6.99 -12.37
CA ILE A 154 10.09 8.43 -12.21
C ILE A 154 9.94 8.83 -10.75
N ILE A 155 9.21 8.04 -9.94
CA ILE A 155 8.90 8.39 -8.55
C ILE A 155 10.17 8.45 -7.71
N ASN A 156 10.40 9.61 -7.09
CA ASN A 156 11.47 9.76 -6.11
C ASN A 156 10.98 9.28 -4.73
N PRO A 157 11.58 8.22 -4.14
CA PRO A 157 11.11 7.65 -2.88
C PRO A 157 11.05 8.64 -1.72
N ARG A 158 11.91 9.66 -1.71
CA ARG A 158 11.94 10.69 -0.66
C ARG A 158 10.81 11.72 -0.80
N LYS A 159 10.34 11.96 -2.02
CA LYS A 159 9.27 12.92 -2.33
C LYS A 159 7.91 12.24 -2.51
N ALA A 160 7.91 10.93 -2.76
CA ALA A 160 6.70 10.15 -2.98
C ALA A 160 5.63 10.46 -1.93
N THR A 161 4.39 10.47 -2.36
CA THR A 161 3.22 10.44 -1.47
C THR A 161 3.22 9.14 -0.65
N ALA A 162 2.32 9.03 0.32
CA ALA A 162 2.19 7.80 1.09
C ALA A 162 1.95 6.57 0.17
N ASN A 163 2.33 5.39 0.66
CA ASN A 163 2.02 4.09 0.03
C ASN A 163 2.85 3.70 -1.22
N LEU A 164 4.05 4.26 -1.42
CA LEU A 164 4.94 3.81 -2.48
C LEU A 164 5.22 2.28 -2.42
N HIS A 165 5.34 1.72 -1.21
CA HIS A 165 5.53 0.28 -1.00
C HIS A 165 4.40 -0.56 -1.62
N ARG A 166 3.14 -0.08 -1.56
CA ARG A 166 1.99 -0.77 -2.15
C ARG A 166 2.06 -0.85 -3.67
N LEU A 167 2.60 0.16 -4.32
CA LEU A 167 2.81 0.13 -5.76
C LEU A 167 3.72 -1.04 -6.18
N TYR A 168 4.79 -1.29 -5.41
CA TYR A 168 5.65 -2.45 -5.62
C TYR A 168 4.93 -3.77 -5.33
N ILE A 169 4.14 -3.83 -4.26
CA ILE A 169 3.37 -5.03 -3.88
C ILE A 169 2.35 -5.36 -4.98
N HIS A 170 1.52 -4.40 -5.39
CA HIS A 170 0.52 -4.59 -6.45
C HIS A 170 1.16 -5.02 -7.77
N PHE A 171 2.33 -4.47 -8.10
CA PHE A 171 3.06 -4.88 -9.30
C PHE A 171 3.56 -6.33 -9.21
N ALA A 172 4.05 -6.75 -8.05
CA ALA A 172 4.45 -8.14 -7.83
C ALA A 172 3.25 -9.09 -7.87
N GLU A 173 2.12 -8.71 -7.24
CA GLU A 173 0.86 -9.46 -7.27
C GLU A 173 0.31 -9.59 -8.69
N PHE A 174 0.44 -8.55 -9.50
CA PHE A 174 0.04 -8.59 -10.91
C PHE A 174 0.76 -9.70 -11.69
N TYR A 175 2.06 -9.89 -11.46
CA TYR A 175 2.81 -11.01 -12.06
C TYR A 175 2.46 -12.36 -11.42
N GLU A 176 2.25 -12.40 -10.11
CA GLU A 176 1.85 -13.61 -9.39
C GLU A 176 0.49 -14.12 -9.89
N ASP A 177 -0.46 -13.22 -10.13
CA ASP A 177 -1.81 -13.58 -10.59
C ASP A 177 -1.88 -13.91 -12.09
N GLY A 178 -0.87 -13.51 -12.87
CA GLY A 178 -0.85 -13.74 -14.31
C GLY A 178 -1.65 -12.71 -15.09
N GLY A 179 -1.51 -11.43 -14.76
CA GLY A 179 -2.11 -10.31 -15.46
C GLY A 179 -3.41 -9.79 -14.84
N SER A 180 -4.07 -8.87 -15.54
CA SER A 180 -5.27 -8.14 -15.10
C SER A 180 -6.50 -9.05 -14.89
N GLN A 181 -6.64 -10.10 -15.69
CA GLN A 181 -7.74 -11.06 -15.56
C GLN A 181 -7.49 -12.10 -14.46
N GLY A 182 -6.27 -12.22 -13.98
CA GLY A 182 -5.89 -13.01 -12.83
C GLY A 182 -6.28 -14.47 -12.90
N ARG A 183 -6.55 -15.05 -11.74
CA ARG A 183 -6.90 -16.48 -11.57
C ARG A 183 -8.21 -16.90 -12.24
N LYS A 184 -8.99 -15.98 -12.80
CA LYS A 184 -10.36 -16.26 -13.28
C LYS A 184 -10.43 -16.80 -14.70
N GLN A 185 -9.40 -16.54 -15.53
CA GLN A 185 -9.36 -17.06 -16.92
C GLN A 185 -7.97 -17.61 -17.25
N PRO A 186 -7.85 -18.94 -17.50
CA PRO A 186 -6.60 -19.49 -18.01
C PRO A 186 -6.39 -19.03 -19.45
N GLY A 187 -5.38 -18.21 -19.71
CA GLY A 187 -5.00 -17.85 -21.08
C GLY A 187 -4.50 -16.43 -21.31
N SER A 188 -4.57 -15.50 -20.33
CA SER A 188 -4.04 -14.16 -20.52
C SER A 188 -2.51 -14.18 -20.39
N MET A 189 -1.96 -14.01 -19.27
CA MET A 189 -0.52 -14.04 -19.02
C MET A 189 -0.18 -15.25 -18.12
N GLU A 190 0.94 -15.95 -18.38
CA GLU A 190 1.41 -16.98 -17.47
C GLU A 190 1.85 -16.35 -16.13
N ARG A 191 1.56 -17.06 -15.03
CA ARG A 191 2.02 -16.64 -13.71
C ARG A 191 3.55 -16.63 -13.66
N ASP A 192 4.12 -15.51 -13.32
CA ASP A 192 5.57 -15.32 -13.24
C ASP A 192 6.02 -14.96 -11.82
N VAL A 193 6.16 -15.96 -10.99
CA VAL A 193 6.69 -15.80 -9.63
C VAL A 193 8.13 -15.31 -9.65
N THR A 194 8.89 -15.59 -10.71
CA THR A 194 10.29 -15.15 -10.83
C THR A 194 10.38 -13.64 -11.00
N SER A 195 9.56 -13.05 -11.87
CA SER A 195 9.47 -11.61 -12.03
C SER A 195 8.93 -10.93 -10.77
N ALA A 196 7.94 -11.52 -10.11
CA ALA A 196 7.44 -11.02 -8.82
C ALA A 196 8.56 -10.96 -7.75
N ARG A 197 9.39 -12.01 -7.64
CA ARG A 197 10.57 -12.01 -6.76
C ARG A 197 11.56 -10.89 -7.10
N GLN A 198 11.82 -10.65 -8.38
CA GLN A 198 12.72 -9.56 -8.81
C GLN A 198 12.18 -8.19 -8.41
N ILE A 199 10.86 -7.99 -8.47
CA ILE A 199 10.23 -6.76 -8.03
C ILE A 199 10.41 -6.58 -6.52
N PHE A 200 10.17 -7.62 -5.72
CA PHE A 200 10.42 -7.57 -4.27
C PHE A 200 11.90 -7.30 -3.95
N GLU A 201 12.85 -7.93 -4.67
CA GLU A 201 14.29 -7.65 -4.51
C GLU A 201 14.67 -6.20 -4.84
N ARG A 202 13.95 -5.53 -5.73
CA ARG A 202 14.09 -4.09 -5.96
C ARG A 202 13.45 -3.29 -4.85
N ALA A 203 12.23 -3.68 -4.44
CA ALA A 203 11.45 -2.99 -3.43
C ALA A 203 12.16 -2.90 -2.06
N ILE A 204 12.82 -3.95 -1.61
CA ILE A 204 13.56 -3.96 -0.32
C ILE A 204 14.77 -3.00 -0.29
N LYS A 205 15.28 -2.58 -1.45
CA LYS A 205 16.41 -1.63 -1.57
C LYS A 205 15.96 -0.17 -1.56
N VAL A 206 14.68 0.08 -1.70
CA VAL A 206 14.12 1.44 -1.76
C VAL A 206 14.16 2.10 -0.37
N PRO A 207 14.65 3.34 -0.26
CA PRO A 207 14.67 4.08 0.99
C PRO A 207 13.29 4.68 1.28
N TYR A 208 12.37 3.87 1.80
CA TYR A 208 11.03 4.33 2.21
C TYR A 208 11.12 5.37 3.33
N LYS A 209 10.04 6.10 3.58
CA LYS A 209 9.96 7.07 4.68
C LYS A 209 9.81 6.38 6.04
N ARG A 210 9.10 5.25 6.09
CA ARG A 210 8.77 4.53 7.32
C ARG A 210 9.33 3.12 7.28
N VAL A 211 9.74 2.63 8.45
CA VAL A 211 10.18 1.23 8.60
C VAL A 211 9.03 0.26 8.40
N ASP A 212 7.81 0.65 8.82
CA ASP A 212 6.61 -0.18 8.66
C ASP A 212 6.27 -0.46 7.19
N ASP A 213 6.52 0.52 6.30
CA ASP A 213 6.31 0.34 4.86
C ASP A 213 7.25 -0.72 4.29
N LEU A 214 8.52 -0.70 4.74
CA LEU A 214 9.49 -1.73 4.36
C LEU A 214 9.15 -3.10 4.96
N ALA A 215 8.70 -3.13 6.22
CA ALA A 215 8.24 -4.36 6.87
C ALA A 215 7.06 -4.99 6.11
N GLU A 216 6.13 -4.18 5.62
CA GLU A 216 5.00 -4.64 4.81
C GLU A 216 5.44 -5.30 3.50
N VAL A 217 6.45 -4.74 2.82
CA VAL A 217 7.04 -5.36 1.62
C VAL A 217 7.59 -6.75 1.91
N TRP A 218 8.32 -6.91 3.01
CA TRP A 218 8.87 -8.21 3.40
C TRP A 218 7.79 -9.22 3.78
N CYS A 219 6.76 -8.79 4.52
CA CYS A 219 5.63 -9.65 4.87
C CYS A 219 4.87 -10.08 3.62
N SER A 220 4.57 -9.16 2.70
CA SER A 220 3.86 -9.47 1.44
C SER A 220 4.67 -10.42 0.55
N TRP A 221 6.01 -10.29 0.55
CA TRP A 221 6.85 -11.25 -0.16
C TRP A 221 6.72 -12.65 0.44
N ALA A 222 6.83 -12.78 1.76
CA ALA A 222 6.67 -14.07 2.42
C ALA A 222 5.26 -14.65 2.19
N GLU A 223 4.21 -13.83 2.23
CA GLU A 223 2.85 -14.24 1.90
C GLU A 223 2.71 -14.75 0.46
N MET A 224 3.35 -14.09 -0.50
CA MET A 224 3.41 -14.57 -1.88
C MET A 224 4.04 -15.97 -1.96
N GLU A 225 5.17 -16.19 -1.29
CA GLU A 225 5.82 -17.51 -1.26
C GLU A 225 4.91 -18.58 -0.61
N LEU A 226 4.16 -18.22 0.44
CA LEU A 226 3.19 -19.11 1.08
C LEU A 226 2.03 -19.47 0.14
N ARG A 227 1.46 -18.49 -0.57
CA ARG A 227 0.39 -18.72 -1.55
C ARG A 227 0.82 -19.66 -2.67
N ASN A 228 2.12 -19.65 -3.02
CA ASN A 228 2.70 -20.52 -4.02
C ASN A 228 3.25 -21.85 -3.47
N GLY A 229 3.04 -22.14 -2.18
CA GLY A 229 3.47 -23.38 -1.54
C GLY A 229 4.98 -23.48 -1.24
N ASN A 230 5.72 -22.37 -1.35
CA ASN A 230 7.16 -22.32 -1.12
C ASN A 230 7.49 -22.01 0.35
N TYR A 231 7.04 -22.85 1.27
CA TYR A 231 7.15 -22.63 2.72
C TYR A 231 8.59 -22.35 3.19
N ASN A 232 9.56 -23.12 2.69
CA ASN A 232 10.96 -22.92 3.05
C ASN A 232 11.53 -21.57 2.59
N GLU A 233 11.10 -21.09 1.43
CA GLU A 233 11.50 -19.78 0.92
C GLU A 233 10.86 -18.64 1.74
N ALA A 234 9.61 -18.79 2.16
CA ALA A 234 8.96 -17.84 3.04
C ALA A 234 9.73 -17.68 4.37
N LEU A 235 10.13 -18.79 5.00
CA LEU A 235 10.96 -18.75 6.21
C LEU A 235 12.33 -18.10 5.95
N ARG A 236 12.98 -18.39 4.82
CA ARG A 236 14.26 -17.75 4.45
C ARG A 236 14.13 -16.25 4.23
N VAL A 237 13.06 -15.82 3.56
CA VAL A 237 12.76 -14.39 3.35
C VAL A 237 12.63 -13.68 4.70
N MET A 238 11.88 -14.25 5.63
CA MET A 238 11.68 -13.66 6.95
C MET A 238 12.93 -13.70 7.82
N ALA A 239 13.70 -14.80 7.79
CA ALA A 239 14.99 -14.89 8.46
C ALA A 239 15.98 -13.83 7.95
N ARG A 240 15.99 -13.58 6.63
CA ARG A 240 16.79 -12.52 6.01
C ARG A 240 16.34 -11.13 6.45
N ALA A 241 15.02 -10.89 6.50
CA ALA A 241 14.43 -9.61 6.92
C ALA A 241 14.74 -9.26 8.38
N THR A 242 14.76 -10.26 9.26
CA THR A 242 15.03 -10.11 10.71
C THR A 242 16.53 -10.15 11.07
N SER A 243 17.41 -10.43 10.10
CA SER A 243 18.84 -10.45 10.32
C SER A 243 19.37 -9.07 10.70
N SER A 244 20.25 -9.04 11.71
CA SER A 244 20.93 -7.80 12.12
C SER A 244 21.93 -7.38 11.05
N PRO A 245 22.09 -6.08 10.75
CA PRO A 245 23.07 -5.62 9.78
C PRO A 245 24.49 -6.00 10.21
N SER A 246 25.30 -6.47 9.28
CA SER A 246 26.64 -7.02 9.51
C SER A 246 27.69 -6.03 10.05
N SER A 247 27.37 -4.75 10.07
CA SER A 247 28.26 -3.69 10.63
C SER A 247 28.04 -3.44 12.14
N GLN A 248 27.83 -4.50 12.90
CA GLN A 248 27.45 -4.46 14.32
C GLN A 248 28.44 -3.74 15.26
N SER A 249 29.67 -3.51 14.88
CA SER A 249 30.67 -2.89 15.78
C SER A 249 30.41 -1.39 16.07
N LYS A 250 29.50 -0.72 15.37
CA LYS A 250 29.20 0.70 15.58
C LYS A 250 27.74 1.01 15.97
N ILE A 251 26.84 0.03 15.99
CA ILE A 251 25.39 0.26 16.14
C ILE A 251 24.82 -0.59 17.29
N GLN A 252 25.46 -0.56 18.47
CA GLN A 252 24.92 -1.26 19.64
C GLN A 252 23.59 -0.69 20.16
N ASN A 253 23.23 0.55 19.79
CA ASN A 253 22.03 1.25 20.28
C ASN A 253 21.18 1.82 19.15
N VAL A 254 20.88 1.05 18.09
CA VAL A 254 19.91 1.49 17.08
C VAL A 254 18.54 1.63 17.72
N SER A 255 17.96 2.83 17.67
CA SER A 255 16.55 3.03 18.02
C SER A 255 15.67 2.82 16.78
N TYR A 256 14.52 2.17 16.97
CA TYR A 256 13.49 2.05 15.94
C TYR A 256 13.00 3.42 15.44
N TYR A 257 12.98 4.41 16.34
CA TYR A 257 12.46 5.77 16.09
C TYR A 257 13.52 6.76 15.59
N ASP A 258 14.74 6.31 15.32
CA ASP A 258 15.82 7.19 14.87
C ASP A 258 15.76 7.44 13.36
N ASP A 259 15.09 8.52 12.95
CA ASP A 259 14.90 8.90 11.54
C ASP A 259 16.19 9.31 10.81
N SER A 260 17.31 9.46 11.53
CA SER A 260 18.62 9.70 10.91
C SER A 260 19.17 8.46 10.20
N LEU A 261 18.71 7.27 10.61
CA LEU A 261 19.12 5.99 10.04
C LEU A 261 18.17 5.52 8.94
N SER A 262 18.71 4.81 7.96
CA SER A 262 17.85 4.25 6.90
C SER A 262 16.87 3.21 7.46
N PRO A 263 15.68 3.06 6.85
CA PRO A 263 14.72 2.02 7.26
C PRO A 263 15.32 0.61 7.26
N GLN A 264 16.20 0.31 6.30
CA GLN A 264 16.89 -0.98 6.22
C GLN A 264 17.73 -1.30 7.45
N THR A 265 18.35 -0.28 8.05
CA THR A 265 19.18 -0.44 9.27
C THR A 265 18.33 -0.66 10.52
N ARG A 266 17.08 -0.18 10.54
CA ARG A 266 16.18 -0.25 11.69
C ARG A 266 15.17 -1.40 11.61
N LEU A 267 15.06 -2.05 10.45
CA LEU A 267 14.04 -3.07 10.14
C LEU A 267 14.03 -4.22 11.16
N PHE A 268 15.20 -4.71 11.57
CA PHE A 268 15.35 -5.82 12.53
C PHE A 268 14.74 -5.53 13.91
N LYS A 269 14.34 -4.28 14.20
CA LYS A 269 13.60 -3.88 15.39
C LYS A 269 12.12 -3.65 15.17
N SER A 270 11.58 -3.98 14.00
CA SER A 270 10.14 -3.85 13.71
C SER A 270 9.37 -4.98 14.38
N LEU A 271 8.54 -4.65 15.37
CA LEU A 271 7.67 -5.64 16.03
C LEU A 271 6.67 -6.27 15.03
N LYS A 272 6.16 -5.49 14.06
CA LYS A 272 5.26 -5.98 13.01
C LYS A 272 5.91 -7.14 12.23
N LEU A 273 7.17 -6.96 11.84
CA LEU A 273 7.93 -7.97 11.11
C LEU A 273 8.15 -9.24 11.94
N TRP A 274 8.55 -9.07 13.21
CA TRP A 274 8.80 -10.19 14.11
C TRP A 274 7.52 -10.94 14.49
N SER A 275 6.39 -10.23 14.68
CA SER A 275 5.10 -10.90 14.94
C SER A 275 4.72 -11.80 13.78
N PHE A 276 4.83 -11.31 12.55
CA PHE A 276 4.56 -12.12 11.37
C PHE A 276 5.53 -13.31 11.26
N TYR A 277 6.81 -13.10 11.58
CA TYR A 277 7.81 -14.18 11.55
C TYR A 277 7.55 -15.25 12.60
N THR A 278 7.16 -14.86 13.83
CA THR A 278 6.79 -15.85 14.87
C THR A 278 5.54 -16.63 14.49
N ASP A 279 4.50 -15.97 13.97
CA ASP A 279 3.29 -16.65 13.49
C ASP A 279 3.62 -17.67 12.37
N LEU A 280 4.56 -17.33 11.50
CA LEU A 280 5.03 -18.20 10.44
C LEU A 280 5.81 -19.42 10.99
N GLU A 281 6.73 -19.18 11.94
CA GLU A 281 7.50 -20.24 12.59
C GLU A 281 6.59 -21.17 13.43
N GLU A 282 5.53 -20.64 14.05
CA GLU A 282 4.53 -21.46 14.75
C GLU A 282 3.75 -22.36 13.77
N ALA A 283 3.40 -21.83 12.59
CA ALA A 283 2.56 -22.55 11.63
C ALA A 283 3.32 -23.62 10.86
N ILE A 284 4.56 -23.36 10.44
CA ILE A 284 5.32 -24.21 9.52
C ILE A 284 6.75 -24.53 9.95
N GLY A 285 7.26 -23.83 10.97
CA GLY A 285 8.61 -24.04 11.51
C GLY A 285 8.70 -25.21 12.47
N THR A 286 9.78 -25.22 13.25
CA THR A 286 10.02 -26.19 14.31
C THR A 286 9.84 -25.52 15.68
N LEU A 287 9.57 -26.32 16.73
CA LEU A 287 9.49 -25.81 18.09
C LEU A 287 10.75 -25.01 18.49
N GLU A 288 11.92 -25.48 18.11
CA GLU A 288 13.17 -24.83 18.44
C GLU A 288 13.38 -23.50 17.68
N SER A 289 12.97 -23.46 16.39
CA SER A 289 13.08 -22.23 15.59
C SER A 289 12.09 -21.16 16.09
N ALA A 290 10.86 -21.55 16.45
CA ALA A 290 9.88 -20.66 17.04
C ALA A 290 10.36 -20.11 18.39
N LYS A 291 10.84 -20.96 19.30
CA LYS A 291 11.46 -20.52 20.58
C LYS A 291 12.59 -19.52 20.34
N HIS A 292 13.48 -19.82 19.40
CA HIS A 292 14.60 -18.93 19.07
C HIS A 292 14.10 -17.56 18.57
N ALA A 293 13.06 -17.54 17.73
CA ALA A 293 12.48 -16.28 17.23
C ALA A 293 11.91 -15.44 18.39
N PHE A 294 11.14 -16.04 19.29
CA PHE A 294 10.62 -15.34 20.48
C PHE A 294 11.71 -14.87 21.43
N ASP A 295 12.70 -15.70 21.73
CA ASP A 295 13.82 -15.30 22.57
C ASP A 295 14.58 -14.12 21.95
N ARG A 296 14.72 -14.09 20.62
CA ARG A 296 15.37 -12.99 19.93
C ARG A 296 14.59 -11.66 20.06
N ILE A 297 13.25 -11.70 20.03
CA ILE A 297 12.40 -10.53 20.29
C ILE A 297 12.67 -9.97 21.70
N LEU A 298 12.79 -10.85 22.70
CA LEU A 298 13.09 -10.46 24.07
C LEU A 298 14.50 -9.86 24.23
N GLU A 299 15.50 -10.43 23.58
CA GLU A 299 16.87 -9.91 23.56
C GLU A 299 16.95 -8.51 22.92
N LEU A 300 16.22 -8.29 21.84
CA LEU A 300 16.17 -7.00 21.15
C LEU A 300 15.37 -5.94 21.91
N LYS A 301 14.70 -6.33 23.00
CA LYS A 301 13.85 -5.46 23.84
C LYS A 301 12.72 -4.76 23.06
N ILE A 302 12.15 -5.45 22.11
CA ILE A 302 11.01 -4.97 21.28
C ILE A 302 9.69 -5.64 21.63
N ALA A 303 9.71 -6.63 22.53
CA ALA A 303 8.53 -7.34 23.00
C ALA A 303 7.50 -6.39 23.62
N ASN A 304 6.22 -6.65 23.41
CA ASN A 304 5.11 -6.09 24.17
C ASN A 304 4.48 -7.18 25.06
N ALA A 305 3.49 -6.82 25.88
CA ALA A 305 2.79 -7.78 26.75
C ALA A 305 2.14 -8.91 25.94
N GLN A 306 1.56 -8.59 24.78
CA GLN A 306 0.95 -9.59 23.90
C GLN A 306 1.96 -10.60 23.38
N THR A 307 3.18 -10.19 23.06
CA THR A 307 4.25 -11.10 22.62
C THR A 307 4.57 -12.15 23.70
N ILE A 308 4.62 -11.73 24.97
CA ILE A 308 4.84 -12.64 26.11
C ILE A 308 3.69 -13.65 26.23
N ILE A 309 2.44 -13.18 26.11
CA ILE A 309 1.23 -14.03 26.18
C ILE A 309 1.23 -15.03 25.02
N ASN A 310 1.51 -14.59 23.80
CA ASN A 310 1.55 -15.46 22.62
C ASN A 310 2.65 -16.52 22.76
N PHE A 311 3.85 -16.14 23.20
CA PHE A 311 4.95 -17.08 23.42
C PHE A 311 4.60 -18.14 24.47
N ALA A 312 4.05 -17.71 25.61
CA ALA A 312 3.63 -18.62 26.67
C ALA A 312 2.49 -19.54 26.21
N GLN A 313 1.51 -19.01 25.45
CA GLN A 313 0.43 -19.80 24.87
C GLN A 313 0.95 -20.86 23.90
N PHE A 314 1.85 -20.48 22.99
CA PHE A 314 2.51 -21.43 22.09
C PHE A 314 3.18 -22.59 22.83
N LEU A 315 3.91 -22.29 23.93
CA LEU A 315 4.54 -23.32 24.77
C LEU A 315 3.49 -24.21 25.49
N GLU A 316 2.39 -23.62 25.95
CA GLU A 316 1.27 -24.38 26.56
C GLU A 316 0.64 -25.36 25.56
N GLU A 317 0.42 -24.93 24.31
CA GLU A 317 -0.13 -25.79 23.24
C GLU A 317 0.79 -26.96 22.91
N GLN A 318 2.09 -26.75 23.02
CA GLN A 318 3.11 -27.81 22.90
C GLN A 318 3.32 -28.61 24.19
N HIS A 319 2.52 -28.37 25.24
CA HIS A 319 2.58 -29.02 26.55
C HIS A 319 3.84 -28.69 27.41
N TYR A 320 4.57 -27.64 27.08
CA TYR A 320 5.74 -27.15 27.86
C TYR A 320 5.33 -26.13 28.91
N TYR A 321 4.48 -26.51 29.86
CA TYR A 321 3.85 -25.62 30.83
C TYR A 321 4.85 -24.88 31.75
N GLU A 322 5.89 -25.57 32.22
CA GLU A 322 6.89 -24.92 33.10
C GLU A 322 7.72 -23.87 32.34
N ASP A 323 8.01 -24.12 31.06
CA ASP A 323 8.68 -23.12 30.22
C ASP A 323 7.76 -21.94 29.95
N ALA A 324 6.46 -22.17 29.72
CA ALA A 324 5.47 -21.11 29.58
C ALA A 324 5.42 -20.21 30.83
N PHE A 325 5.42 -20.81 32.01
CA PHE A 325 5.44 -20.04 33.27
C PHE A 325 6.74 -19.25 33.45
N ARG A 326 7.89 -19.78 33.04
CA ARG A 326 9.15 -19.02 33.02
C ARG A 326 9.09 -17.81 32.07
N VAL A 327 8.39 -17.94 30.94
CA VAL A 327 8.18 -16.82 30.03
C VAL A 327 7.33 -15.74 30.67
N TYR A 328 6.26 -16.10 31.39
CA TYR A 328 5.46 -15.14 32.17
C TYR A 328 6.30 -14.47 33.26
N GLU A 329 7.12 -15.21 34.00
CA GLU A 329 8.02 -14.66 35.02
C GLU A 329 8.98 -13.62 34.43
N ARG A 330 9.63 -13.93 33.31
CA ARG A 330 10.44 -12.96 32.56
C ARG A 330 9.63 -11.74 32.12
N GLY A 331 8.39 -11.93 31.67
CA GLY A 331 7.50 -10.85 31.25
C GLY A 331 7.16 -9.89 32.37
N VAL A 332 6.77 -10.38 33.56
CA VAL A 332 6.43 -9.52 34.70
C VAL A 332 7.64 -8.84 35.35
N GLU A 333 8.85 -9.33 35.07
CA GLU A 333 10.11 -8.66 35.45
C GLU A 333 10.47 -7.53 34.46
N LEU A 334 10.16 -7.70 33.16
CA LEU A 334 10.47 -6.74 32.11
C LEU A 334 9.51 -5.56 32.09
N PHE A 335 8.22 -5.80 32.37
CA PHE A 335 7.20 -4.78 32.30
C PHE A 335 6.78 -4.26 33.67
N THR A 336 6.51 -2.96 33.74
CA THR A 336 5.99 -2.28 34.93
C THR A 336 4.47 -2.09 34.83
N TYR A 337 3.81 -1.81 35.99
CA TYR A 337 2.42 -1.42 35.96
C TYR A 337 2.22 -0.09 35.21
N PRO A 338 1.14 0.08 34.43
CA PRO A 338 -0.06 -0.78 34.41
C PRO A 338 0.05 -1.99 33.46
N VAL A 339 1.03 -2.06 32.56
CA VAL A 339 1.15 -3.15 31.55
C VAL A 339 1.33 -4.52 32.21
N ALA A 340 2.12 -4.61 33.27
CA ALA A 340 2.33 -5.84 34.01
C ALA A 340 1.05 -6.43 34.61
N PHE A 341 -0.02 -5.63 34.78
CA PHE A 341 -1.29 -6.11 35.32
C PHE A 341 -1.92 -7.19 34.43
N GLU A 342 -1.95 -7.00 33.12
CA GLU A 342 -2.47 -8.00 32.19
C GLU A 342 -1.67 -9.30 32.26
N LEU A 343 -0.35 -9.20 32.28
CA LEU A 343 0.54 -10.36 32.38
C LEU A 343 0.30 -11.13 33.68
N TRP A 344 0.23 -10.44 34.82
CA TRP A 344 -0.07 -11.06 36.11
C TRP A 344 -1.44 -11.71 36.09
N ASN A 345 -2.44 -11.05 35.54
CA ASN A 345 -3.81 -11.57 35.49
C ASN A 345 -3.91 -12.88 34.69
N VAL A 346 -3.24 -12.93 33.52
CA VAL A 346 -3.20 -14.15 32.69
C VAL A 346 -2.37 -15.24 33.37
N TYR A 347 -1.17 -14.89 33.84
CA TYR A 347 -0.24 -15.82 34.48
C TYR A 347 -0.88 -16.52 35.69
N LEU A 348 -1.43 -15.76 36.64
CA LEU A 348 -2.08 -16.29 37.82
C LEU A 348 -3.28 -17.19 37.46
N SER A 349 -4.11 -16.76 36.50
CA SER A 349 -5.25 -17.56 36.04
C SER A 349 -4.83 -18.89 35.46
N LYS A 350 -3.83 -18.90 34.58
CA LYS A 350 -3.29 -20.11 33.94
C LYS A 350 -2.62 -21.04 34.96
N PHE A 351 -1.86 -20.49 35.89
CA PHE A 351 -1.18 -21.25 36.91
C PHE A 351 -2.18 -21.94 37.84
N VAL A 352 -3.19 -21.21 38.33
CA VAL A 352 -4.26 -21.77 39.21
C VAL A 352 -5.09 -22.82 38.46
N ALA A 353 -5.43 -22.57 37.19
CA ALA A 353 -6.15 -23.54 36.35
C ALA A 353 -5.36 -24.84 36.20
N ARG A 354 -4.04 -24.77 36.06
CA ARG A 354 -3.17 -25.95 35.83
C ARG A 354 -2.86 -26.74 37.09
N TYR A 355 -2.52 -26.06 38.17
CA TYR A 355 -1.99 -26.70 39.40
C TYR A 355 -2.97 -26.69 40.54
N GLY A 356 -3.92 -25.77 40.59
CA GLY A 356 -4.90 -25.64 41.68
C GLY A 356 -4.21 -25.66 43.05
N GLY A 357 -4.70 -26.56 43.92
CA GLY A 357 -4.13 -26.75 45.27
C GLY A 357 -2.82 -27.52 45.34
N SER A 358 -2.33 -28.15 44.23
CA SER A 358 -1.12 -29.00 44.26
C SER A 358 0.16 -28.19 44.48
N LYS A 359 0.20 -26.91 44.05
CA LYS A 359 1.33 -25.97 44.24
C LYS A 359 0.86 -24.69 44.93
N LEU A 360 0.05 -24.82 46.00
CA LEU A 360 -0.61 -23.71 46.67
C LEU A 360 0.37 -22.65 47.19
N GLU A 361 1.46 -23.05 47.83
CA GLU A 361 2.44 -22.09 48.36
C GLU A 361 3.09 -21.23 47.25
N ARG A 362 3.45 -21.87 46.11
CA ARG A 362 3.96 -21.09 44.98
C ARG A 362 2.90 -20.12 44.43
N ALA A 363 1.62 -20.55 44.41
CA ALA A 363 0.54 -19.65 43.98
C ALA A 363 0.40 -18.44 44.96
N ARG A 364 0.50 -18.66 46.26
CA ARG A 364 0.50 -17.59 47.25
C ARG A 364 1.63 -16.60 47.05
N ASP A 365 2.85 -17.10 46.92
CA ASP A 365 4.04 -16.26 46.66
C ASP A 365 3.86 -15.40 45.39
N MET A 366 3.27 -15.95 44.34
CA MET A 366 2.99 -15.23 43.08
C MET A 366 1.95 -14.14 43.28
N PHE A 367 0.83 -14.41 44.01
CA PHE A 367 -0.17 -13.39 44.31
C PHE A 367 0.43 -12.27 45.18
N GLU A 368 1.23 -12.59 46.18
CA GLU A 368 1.89 -11.60 47.04
C GLU A 368 2.87 -10.73 46.22
N GLN A 369 3.65 -11.32 45.37
CA GLN A 369 4.54 -10.56 44.45
C GLN A 369 3.77 -9.64 43.52
N ALA A 370 2.65 -10.11 42.96
CA ALA A 370 1.80 -9.30 42.07
C ALA A 370 1.20 -8.12 42.83
N LEU A 371 0.78 -8.32 44.08
CA LEU A 371 0.13 -7.30 44.93
C LEU A 371 1.15 -6.28 45.49
N ASP A 372 2.38 -6.70 45.81
CA ASP A 372 3.42 -5.84 46.36
C ASP A 372 3.71 -4.61 45.46
N LYS A 373 3.72 -4.82 44.17
CA LYS A 373 4.02 -3.77 43.17
C LYS A 373 2.77 -3.15 42.54
N CYS A 374 1.57 -3.65 42.85
CA CYS A 374 0.33 -3.24 42.19
C CYS A 374 -0.17 -1.88 42.70
N PRO A 375 -0.52 -0.93 41.82
CA PRO A 375 -1.19 0.30 42.21
C PRO A 375 -2.58 0.03 42.84
N ALA A 376 -2.93 0.78 43.85
CA ALA A 376 -4.16 0.57 44.65
C ALA A 376 -5.46 0.54 43.80
N ASN A 377 -5.50 1.28 42.71
CA ASN A 377 -6.64 1.30 41.78
C ASN A 377 -6.80 0.02 40.94
N LEU A 378 -5.75 -0.80 40.79
CA LEU A 378 -5.74 -2.03 39.99
C LEU A 378 -5.74 -3.31 40.83
N CYS A 379 -5.48 -3.23 42.15
CA CYS A 379 -5.33 -4.40 43.03
C CYS A 379 -6.62 -5.20 43.24
N LYS A 380 -7.80 -4.58 43.19
CA LYS A 380 -9.07 -5.22 43.51
C LYS A 380 -9.31 -6.56 42.81
N PRO A 381 -9.15 -6.72 41.50
CA PRO A 381 -9.34 -8.00 40.83
C PRO A 381 -8.35 -9.09 41.30
N LEU A 382 -7.12 -8.70 41.64
CA LEU A 382 -6.09 -9.64 42.10
C LEU A 382 -6.43 -10.15 43.51
N TYR A 383 -6.91 -9.28 44.44
CA TYR A 383 -7.37 -9.68 45.74
C TYR A 383 -8.57 -10.63 45.67
N LEU A 384 -9.53 -10.37 44.79
CA LEU A 384 -10.68 -11.26 44.60
C LEU A 384 -10.25 -12.65 44.14
N LYS A 385 -9.35 -12.73 43.15
CA LYS A 385 -8.80 -14.01 42.68
C LYS A 385 -8.00 -14.73 43.77
N TYR A 386 -7.26 -13.98 44.58
CA TYR A 386 -6.51 -14.57 45.69
C TYR A 386 -7.45 -15.12 46.78
N GLY A 387 -8.54 -14.39 47.08
CA GLY A 387 -9.59 -14.89 47.98
C GLY A 387 -10.26 -16.16 47.44
N GLU A 388 -10.59 -16.22 46.13
CA GLU A 388 -11.13 -17.42 45.48
C GLU A 388 -10.16 -18.62 45.55
N LEU A 389 -8.86 -18.39 45.42
CA LEU A 389 -7.83 -19.43 45.58
C LEU A 389 -7.83 -19.99 46.99
N GLU A 390 -7.82 -19.11 48.01
CA GLU A 390 -7.83 -19.50 49.44
C GLU A 390 -9.14 -20.17 49.85
N GLU A 391 -10.28 -19.73 49.33
CA GLU A 391 -11.58 -20.37 49.55
C GLU A 391 -11.62 -21.81 48.98
N LYS A 392 -11.06 -21.99 47.79
CA LYS A 392 -11.17 -23.25 47.06
C LYS A 392 -10.13 -24.29 47.49
N TYR A 393 -8.92 -23.90 47.83
CA TYR A 393 -7.80 -24.78 48.07
C TYR A 393 -7.04 -24.52 49.36
N GLY A 394 -7.25 -23.40 50.00
CA GLY A 394 -6.48 -22.95 51.14
C GLY A 394 -7.27 -22.97 52.46
N LEU A 395 -7.05 -21.93 53.26
CA LEU A 395 -7.68 -21.73 54.56
C LEU A 395 -8.79 -20.67 54.46
N VAL A 396 -10.03 -21.05 54.71
CA VAL A 396 -11.20 -20.14 54.71
C VAL A 396 -11.00 -18.90 55.59
N ARG A 397 -10.15 -18.97 56.61
CA ARG A 397 -9.82 -17.80 57.46
C ARG A 397 -8.92 -16.78 56.77
N LYS A 398 -8.22 -17.15 55.66
CA LYS A 398 -7.36 -16.25 54.87
C LYS A 398 -8.09 -15.67 53.69
N ALA A 399 -9.18 -16.31 53.21
CA ALA A 399 -10.04 -15.79 52.16
C ALA A 399 -10.85 -14.58 52.66
#